data_1cbf5c9b249696d10c7fd1240afdd957
#
_entry.id   1cbf5c9b249696d10c7fd1240afdd957
#
_cell.length_a   1.000
_cell.length_b   1.000
_cell.length_c   1.000
_cell.angle_alpha   90.00
_cell.angle_beta   90.00
_cell.angle_gamma   90.00
#
_symmetry.space_group_name_H-M   'P 1'
#
loop_
_entity.id
_entity.type
_entity.pdbx_description
1 polymer ?
#
loop_
_entity_poly.entity_id
_entity_poly.type
_entity_poly.pdbx_seq_one_letter_code
_entity_poly.pdbx_strand_id
1 'polypeptide(L)'
;MRAYLLSLLMLTVSLAGCVTDEGTSSLGIGDTTEDELALPVWQIGDQWLYTFITPEFGEDSTRLVVADVREDDGQFMLGISSEGEAQRHAVINHNPFLGRVTMDGLSVYENGEPQPVFNFPWEVGSTWDFRLLGQDWSAQTDNIYNGEVTVSATSSDGHTLDYVFSGRQGFIKTLTWTTDEGIDNLRMTLNLKDTGYSGDVFFYRAGDLHDNMYEENDQEIYDTFFDEGYSSNEAWDTLVWYLDVEIDDKGGSGTLTISDQQDGTSPLSRAWGNGATEKGSFGTIPSKTGEHRITLTLQGETSFVHLKVAGALVRSWTL
;
A
#
# COMPACT_ATOMS: atom_id res chain seq x y z
N MET A 1 -56.27 10.15 -4.39
CA MET A 1 -56.85 8.84 -4.69
C MET A 1 -56.42 8.40 -6.08
N ARG A 2 -55.47 7.49 -6.18
CA ARG A 2 -55.27 6.55 -7.31
C ARG A 2 -54.18 5.57 -6.85
N ALA A 3 -54.67 4.36 -6.54
CA ALA A 3 -53.85 3.19 -6.21
C ALA A 3 -53.30 2.58 -7.50
N TYR A 4 -52.03 2.17 -7.50
CA TYR A 4 -51.48 1.28 -8.51
C TYR A 4 -51.06 -0.04 -7.83
N LEU A 5 -51.75 -1.09 -8.20
CA LEU A 5 -51.44 -2.49 -7.93
C LEU A 5 -50.20 -2.87 -8.73
N LEU A 6 -49.18 -3.41 -8.06
CA LEU A 6 -48.07 -4.12 -8.68
C LEU A 6 -48.33 -5.61 -8.61
N SER A 7 -48.49 -6.22 -9.77
CA SER A 7 -48.68 -7.66 -9.96
C SER A 7 -47.35 -8.41 -9.79
N LEU A 8 -47.30 -9.33 -8.84
CA LEU A 8 -46.22 -10.28 -8.62
C LEU A 8 -46.37 -11.46 -9.61
N LEU A 9 -45.47 -11.58 -10.55
CA LEU A 9 -45.40 -12.73 -11.47
C LEU A 9 -44.43 -13.77 -10.91
N MET A 10 -44.95 -14.86 -10.33
CA MET A 10 -44.17 -16.06 -9.99
C MET A 10 -44.01 -16.93 -11.22
N LEU A 11 -42.80 -17.13 -11.67
CA LEU A 11 -42.44 -18.17 -12.61
C LEU A 11 -41.98 -19.41 -11.84
N THR A 12 -42.83 -20.44 -11.84
CA THR A 12 -42.48 -21.80 -11.42
C THR A 12 -41.87 -22.56 -12.59
N VAL A 13 -40.61 -22.93 -12.49
CA VAL A 13 -39.94 -23.88 -13.40
C VAL A 13 -40.00 -25.26 -12.79
N SER A 14 -40.71 -26.17 -13.43
CA SER A 14 -40.82 -27.57 -13.06
C SER A 14 -39.55 -28.34 -13.47
N LEU A 15 -38.88 -28.98 -12.49
CA LEU A 15 -37.85 -29.98 -12.70
C LEU A 15 -38.49 -31.32 -13.06
N ALA A 16 -38.18 -31.80 -14.26
CA ALA A 16 -38.39 -33.20 -14.61
C ALA A 16 -37.10 -33.98 -14.27
N GLY A 17 -37.22 -34.98 -13.41
CA GLY A 17 -36.14 -35.83 -12.98
C GLY A 17 -35.72 -36.87 -13.97
N CYS A 18 -34.47 -37.32 -13.85
CA CYS A 18 -34.06 -38.69 -14.15
C CYS A 18 -33.23 -39.21 -12.99
N VAL A 19 -33.70 -40.28 -12.38
CA VAL A 19 -33.01 -41.06 -11.35
C VAL A 19 -32.42 -42.27 -12.04
N THR A 20 -31.13 -42.51 -11.86
CA THR A 20 -30.42 -43.78 -11.83
C THR A 20 -28.98 -43.44 -11.42
N ASP A 21 -28.35 -43.92 -10.39
CA ASP A 21 -28.01 -45.21 -9.94
C ASP A 21 -27.29 -45.11 -8.57
N GLU A 22 -27.31 -46.15 -7.79
CA GLU A 22 -26.79 -46.22 -6.44
C GLU A 22 -25.26 -46.11 -6.40
N GLY A 23 -24.77 -45.08 -5.71
CA GLY A 23 -23.37 -44.91 -5.30
C GLY A 23 -23.32 -44.23 -3.93
N THR A 24 -22.82 -44.94 -2.95
CA THR A 24 -22.59 -44.58 -1.56
C THR A 24 -22.25 -43.10 -1.38
N SER A 25 -23.17 -42.31 -0.74
CA SER A 25 -22.90 -40.98 -0.31
C SER A 25 -21.93 -41.01 0.88
N SER A 26 -20.63 -40.81 0.65
CA SER A 26 -19.76 -40.23 1.66
C SER A 26 -20.10 -38.74 1.74
N LEU A 27 -20.52 -38.29 2.90
CA LEU A 27 -20.55 -36.87 3.24
C LEU A 27 -19.09 -36.36 3.12
N GLY A 28 -18.75 -35.79 1.97
CA GLY A 28 -17.47 -35.13 1.74
C GLY A 28 -17.39 -33.91 2.64
N ILE A 29 -16.69 -34.02 3.74
CA ILE A 29 -15.97 -32.93 4.36
C ILE A 29 -15.16 -32.34 3.21
N GLY A 30 -15.35 -31.04 2.90
CA GLY A 30 -14.72 -30.37 1.77
C GLY A 30 -13.22 -30.64 1.75
N ASP A 31 -12.81 -31.43 0.79
CA ASP A 31 -11.42 -31.69 0.48
C ASP A 31 -10.89 -30.39 -0.10
N THR A 32 -10.22 -29.59 0.73
CA THR A 32 -9.35 -28.50 0.26
C THR A 32 -8.26 -29.20 -0.51
N THR A 33 -8.33 -29.12 -1.85
CA THR A 33 -7.29 -29.70 -2.68
C THR A 33 -5.97 -29.02 -2.31
N GLU A 34 -4.94 -29.82 -1.99
CA GLU A 34 -3.58 -29.33 -1.70
C GLU A 34 -3.09 -28.36 -2.79
N ASP A 35 -3.61 -28.47 -3.99
CA ASP A 35 -3.32 -27.59 -5.14
C ASP A 35 -3.77 -26.12 -4.94
N GLU A 36 -4.79 -25.83 -4.13
CA GLU A 36 -5.25 -24.44 -3.90
C GLU A 36 -4.27 -23.61 -3.06
N LEU A 37 -3.41 -24.25 -2.26
CA LEU A 37 -2.43 -23.58 -1.40
C LEU A 37 -0.99 -23.76 -1.89
N ALA A 38 -0.80 -24.29 -3.09
CA ALA A 38 0.50 -24.30 -3.74
C ALA A 38 0.99 -22.85 -3.98
N LEU A 39 2.30 -22.72 -4.16
CA LEU A 39 2.90 -21.45 -4.55
C LEU A 39 2.26 -20.94 -5.84
N PRO A 40 1.59 -19.80 -5.86
CA PRO A 40 0.94 -19.28 -7.05
C PRO A 40 1.94 -18.85 -8.11
N VAL A 41 1.60 -19.08 -9.36
CA VAL A 41 2.35 -18.58 -10.52
C VAL A 41 1.60 -17.40 -11.12
N TRP A 42 2.09 -16.21 -10.88
CA TRP A 42 1.48 -14.99 -11.41
C TRP A 42 1.83 -14.77 -12.87
N GLN A 43 0.94 -14.07 -13.57
CA GLN A 43 1.12 -13.69 -14.97
C GLN A 43 1.05 -12.15 -15.11
N ILE A 44 1.66 -11.64 -16.17
CA ILE A 44 1.53 -10.21 -16.51
C ILE A 44 0.04 -9.86 -16.65
N GLY A 45 -0.38 -8.80 -15.97
CA GLY A 45 -1.77 -8.36 -15.92
C GLY A 45 -2.63 -9.02 -14.83
N ASP A 46 -2.09 -9.93 -14.00
CA ASP A 46 -2.76 -10.30 -12.74
C ASP A 46 -2.85 -9.08 -11.84
N GLN A 47 -4.00 -8.89 -11.19
CA GLN A 47 -4.27 -7.65 -10.47
C GLN A 47 -5.11 -7.86 -9.22
N TRP A 48 -4.83 -7.04 -8.20
CA TRP A 48 -5.54 -7.02 -6.91
C TRP A 48 -5.86 -5.58 -6.52
N LEU A 49 -7.13 -5.29 -6.26
CA LEU A 49 -7.56 -4.00 -5.72
C LEU A 49 -7.67 -4.12 -4.20
N TYR A 50 -6.88 -3.32 -3.50
CA TYR A 50 -6.88 -3.25 -2.04
C TYR A 50 -7.41 -1.93 -1.53
N THR A 51 -8.03 -1.96 -0.34
CA THR A 51 -8.20 -0.81 0.54
C THR A 51 -7.14 -0.86 1.62
N PHE A 52 -6.48 0.26 1.87
CA PHE A 52 -5.53 0.51 2.95
C PHE A 52 -6.14 1.51 3.92
N ILE A 53 -5.99 1.28 5.21
CA ILE A 53 -6.43 2.20 6.26
C ILE A 53 -5.27 2.38 7.24
N THR A 54 -4.89 3.62 7.48
CA THR A 54 -3.89 4.01 8.47
C THR A 54 -4.41 5.15 9.32
N PRO A 55 -4.00 5.29 10.60
CA PRO A 55 -4.39 6.43 11.43
C PRO A 55 -3.97 7.77 10.84
N GLU A 56 -2.77 7.82 10.28
CA GLU A 56 -2.16 9.05 9.77
C GLU A 56 -2.74 9.49 8.42
N PHE A 57 -2.94 8.54 7.48
CA PHE A 57 -3.31 8.87 6.09
C PHE A 57 -4.76 8.52 5.74
N GLY A 58 -5.51 7.96 6.70
CA GLY A 58 -6.91 7.56 6.51
C GLY A 58 -7.06 6.37 5.57
N GLU A 59 -8.15 6.37 4.78
CA GLU A 59 -8.49 5.31 3.84
C GLU A 59 -7.99 5.65 2.43
N ASP A 60 -7.37 4.67 1.78
CA ASP A 60 -6.91 4.74 0.40
C ASP A 60 -7.20 3.43 -0.33
N SER A 61 -7.24 3.46 -1.66
CA SER A 61 -7.44 2.28 -2.49
C SER A 61 -6.41 2.21 -3.60
N THR A 62 -5.77 1.05 -3.76
CA THR A 62 -4.72 0.86 -4.75
C THR A 62 -4.91 -0.45 -5.48
N ARG A 63 -4.76 -0.41 -6.81
CA ARG A 63 -4.70 -1.60 -7.65
C ARG A 63 -3.25 -1.99 -7.91
N LEU A 64 -2.84 -3.12 -7.32
CA LEU A 64 -1.57 -3.78 -7.64
C LEU A 64 -1.72 -4.58 -8.92
N VAL A 65 -0.72 -4.52 -9.78
CA VAL A 65 -0.67 -5.24 -11.07
C VAL A 65 0.70 -5.87 -11.24
N VAL A 66 0.74 -7.12 -11.71
CA VAL A 66 1.98 -7.74 -12.18
C VAL A 66 2.35 -7.09 -13.50
N ALA A 67 3.33 -6.20 -13.45
CA ALA A 67 3.75 -5.39 -14.60
C ALA A 67 4.80 -6.08 -15.47
N ASP A 68 5.62 -6.95 -14.86
CA ASP A 68 6.73 -7.61 -15.55
C ASP A 68 7.04 -8.95 -14.88
N VAL A 69 7.54 -9.89 -15.65
CA VAL A 69 8.00 -11.22 -15.20
C VAL A 69 9.43 -11.41 -15.70
N ARG A 70 10.38 -11.38 -14.76
CA ARG A 70 11.82 -11.49 -15.02
C ARG A 70 12.28 -12.91 -14.68
N GLU A 71 12.09 -13.83 -15.61
CA GLU A 71 12.43 -15.25 -15.41
C GLU A 71 13.92 -15.45 -15.10
N ASP A 72 14.82 -14.70 -15.76
CA ASP A 72 16.27 -14.78 -15.54
C ASP A 72 16.67 -14.36 -14.12
N ASP A 73 15.92 -13.42 -13.52
CA ASP A 73 16.14 -12.93 -12.16
C ASP A 73 15.29 -13.68 -11.11
N GLY A 74 14.35 -14.53 -11.54
CA GLY A 74 13.39 -15.21 -10.68
C GLY A 74 12.43 -14.24 -9.96
N GLN A 75 11.99 -13.17 -10.63
CA GLN A 75 11.23 -12.08 -10.00
C GLN A 75 9.99 -11.68 -10.80
N PHE A 76 8.92 -11.38 -10.06
CA PHE A 76 7.81 -10.55 -10.53
C PHE A 76 8.07 -9.08 -10.17
N MET A 77 7.51 -8.18 -10.99
CA MET A 77 7.47 -6.74 -10.70
C MET A 77 6.02 -6.32 -10.50
N LEU A 78 5.69 -5.90 -9.28
CA LEU A 78 4.39 -5.32 -8.94
C LEU A 78 4.43 -3.80 -9.02
N GLY A 79 3.48 -3.23 -9.74
CA GLY A 79 3.26 -1.79 -9.83
C GLY A 79 1.82 -1.43 -9.55
N ILE A 80 1.50 -0.15 -9.71
CA ILE A 80 0.19 0.46 -9.46
C ILE A 80 -0.41 0.95 -10.79
N SER A 81 -1.71 0.76 -10.98
CA SER A 81 -2.42 1.11 -12.22
C SER A 81 -2.62 2.62 -12.45
N SER A 82 -2.25 3.47 -11.50
CA SER A 82 -2.37 4.92 -11.55
C SER A 82 -1.06 5.57 -11.14
N GLU A 83 -0.57 6.52 -11.94
CA GLU A 83 0.66 7.25 -11.63
C GLU A 83 0.51 8.09 -10.35
N GLY A 84 -0.62 8.78 -10.17
CA GLY A 84 -0.89 9.56 -8.97
C GLY A 84 -0.89 8.70 -7.71
N GLU A 85 -1.51 7.51 -7.75
CA GLU A 85 -1.45 6.57 -6.62
C GLU A 85 -0.02 6.06 -6.38
N ALA A 86 0.75 5.78 -7.43
CA ALA A 86 2.15 5.37 -7.30
C ALA A 86 3.02 6.47 -6.67
N GLN A 87 2.80 7.74 -7.04
CA GLN A 87 3.45 8.89 -6.40
C GLN A 87 3.06 8.98 -4.91
N ARG A 88 1.77 8.90 -4.61
CA ARG A 88 1.29 8.95 -3.23
C ARG A 88 1.89 7.83 -2.39
N HIS A 89 1.87 6.58 -2.88
CA HIS A 89 2.46 5.45 -2.17
C HIS A 89 3.98 5.57 -1.99
N ALA A 90 4.69 6.25 -2.89
CA ALA A 90 6.11 6.50 -2.77
C ALA A 90 6.46 7.33 -1.54
N VAL A 91 5.64 8.32 -1.19
CA VAL A 91 5.90 9.23 -0.05
C VAL A 91 5.25 8.74 1.24
N ILE A 92 4.12 8.03 1.18
CA ILE A 92 3.46 7.45 2.36
C ILE A 92 4.10 6.12 2.76
N ASN A 93 4.53 5.31 1.78
CA ASN A 93 5.22 4.02 1.95
C ASN A 93 4.48 3.00 2.84
N HIS A 94 3.15 2.93 2.73
CA HIS A 94 2.34 2.00 3.52
C HIS A 94 2.01 0.67 2.81
N ASN A 95 2.47 0.48 1.56
CA ASN A 95 2.26 -0.75 0.81
C ASN A 95 3.55 -1.55 0.67
N PRO A 96 3.76 -2.60 1.50
CA PRO A 96 5.02 -3.34 1.51
C PRO A 96 5.22 -4.27 0.32
N PHE A 97 4.19 -4.47 -0.52
CA PHE A 97 4.22 -5.46 -1.61
C PHE A 97 4.58 -4.87 -2.97
N LEU A 98 4.88 -3.57 -3.05
CA LEU A 98 5.27 -2.93 -4.30
C LEU A 98 6.69 -3.27 -4.73
N GLY A 99 6.90 -3.37 -6.04
CA GLY A 99 8.19 -3.60 -6.65
C GLY A 99 8.50 -5.08 -6.85
N ARG A 100 9.67 -5.52 -6.43
CA ARG A 100 10.15 -6.89 -6.66
C ARG A 100 9.52 -7.88 -5.70
N VAL A 101 9.08 -9.02 -6.25
CA VAL A 101 8.63 -10.18 -5.48
C VAL A 101 9.28 -11.42 -6.09
N THR A 102 9.83 -12.33 -5.27
CA THR A 102 10.49 -13.54 -5.79
C THR A 102 9.48 -14.54 -6.35
N MET A 103 9.88 -15.31 -7.35
CA MET A 103 9.03 -16.34 -7.95
C MET A 103 8.98 -17.64 -7.13
N ASP A 104 10.00 -17.90 -6.33
CA ASP A 104 10.19 -19.18 -5.60
C ASP A 104 9.53 -19.19 -4.20
N GLY A 105 9.03 -18.06 -3.72
CA GLY A 105 8.41 -17.97 -2.38
C GLY A 105 7.53 -16.74 -2.18
N LEU A 106 7.34 -15.91 -3.21
CA LEU A 106 6.69 -14.61 -3.14
C LEU A 106 7.28 -13.69 -2.06
N SER A 107 8.59 -13.84 -1.79
CA SER A 107 9.29 -12.95 -0.86
C SER A 107 9.28 -11.52 -1.38
N VAL A 108 8.95 -10.58 -0.52
CA VAL A 108 8.98 -9.14 -0.83
C VAL A 108 10.33 -8.54 -0.45
N TYR A 109 10.69 -7.41 -1.05
CA TYR A 109 12.00 -6.81 -0.79
C TYR A 109 11.90 -5.66 0.21
N GLU A 110 12.65 -5.76 1.30
CA GLU A 110 12.87 -4.67 2.24
C GLU A 110 14.36 -4.41 2.39
N ASN A 111 14.77 -3.16 2.30
CA ASN A 111 16.19 -2.75 2.34
C ASN A 111 17.09 -3.49 1.32
N GLY A 112 16.52 -3.90 0.19
CA GLY A 112 17.24 -4.58 -0.88
C GLY A 112 17.32 -6.10 -0.75
N GLU A 113 16.87 -6.67 0.38
CA GLU A 113 16.92 -8.10 0.68
C GLU A 113 15.51 -8.72 0.59
N PRO A 114 15.37 -9.94 0.02
CA PRO A 114 14.09 -10.64 -0.04
C PRO A 114 13.69 -11.14 1.35
N GLN A 115 12.46 -10.85 1.75
CA GLN A 115 11.88 -11.22 3.04
C GLN A 115 10.80 -12.29 2.83
N PRO A 116 10.90 -13.47 3.45
CA PRO A 116 9.96 -14.56 3.28
C PRO A 116 8.68 -14.31 4.09
N VAL A 117 7.86 -13.37 3.65
CA VAL A 117 6.58 -13.08 4.29
C VAL A 117 5.64 -14.28 4.26
N PHE A 118 5.79 -15.15 3.26
CA PHE A 118 5.03 -16.39 3.11
C PHE A 118 5.93 -17.61 3.27
N ASN A 119 5.42 -18.67 3.90
CA ASN A 119 6.18 -19.88 4.18
C ASN A 119 5.59 -21.10 3.44
N PHE A 120 5.86 -21.19 2.13
CA PHE A 120 5.45 -22.33 1.32
C PHE A 120 6.40 -23.53 1.47
N PRO A 121 5.89 -24.77 1.49
CA PRO A 121 4.49 -25.15 1.60
C PRO A 121 3.92 -24.85 3.00
N TRP A 122 2.64 -24.51 3.05
CA TRP A 122 1.98 -24.16 4.30
C TRP A 122 1.76 -25.38 5.19
N GLU A 123 2.17 -25.27 6.47
CA GLU A 123 1.95 -26.29 7.50
C GLU A 123 1.50 -25.60 8.80
N VAL A 124 0.41 -26.06 9.40
CA VAL A 124 -0.07 -25.53 10.69
C VAL A 124 0.98 -25.74 11.78
N GLY A 125 1.29 -24.66 12.51
CA GLY A 125 2.31 -24.64 13.56
C GLY A 125 3.74 -24.40 13.05
N SER A 126 3.98 -24.30 11.72
CA SER A 126 5.29 -23.89 11.19
C SER A 126 5.60 -22.44 11.61
N THR A 127 6.87 -22.16 11.90
CA THR A 127 7.34 -20.84 12.33
C THR A 127 8.50 -20.37 11.46
N TRP A 128 8.59 -19.05 11.22
CA TRP A 128 9.68 -18.43 10.49
C TRP A 128 9.83 -16.96 10.88
N ASP A 129 10.95 -16.36 10.49
CA ASP A 129 11.24 -14.95 10.75
C ASP A 129 11.34 -14.19 9.43
N PHE A 130 10.90 -12.93 9.42
CA PHE A 130 11.06 -12.01 8.29
C PHE A 130 11.05 -10.56 8.77
N ARG A 131 11.51 -9.65 7.89
CA ARG A 131 11.42 -8.21 8.11
C ARG A 131 10.36 -7.61 7.20
N LEU A 132 9.52 -6.71 7.73
CA LEU A 132 8.49 -6.02 6.97
C LEU A 132 8.07 -4.74 7.70
N LEU A 133 7.87 -3.63 6.96
CA LEU A 133 7.43 -2.34 7.52
C LEU A 133 8.39 -1.84 8.62
N GLY A 134 9.68 -2.06 8.46
CA GLY A 134 10.71 -1.65 9.42
C GLY A 134 10.83 -2.52 10.67
N GLN A 135 9.99 -3.55 10.85
CA GLN A 135 9.95 -4.43 12.00
C GLN A 135 10.49 -5.83 11.67
N ASP A 136 11.14 -6.47 12.66
CA ASP A 136 11.51 -7.88 12.61
C ASP A 136 10.38 -8.72 13.24
N TRP A 137 9.84 -9.66 12.48
CA TRP A 137 8.67 -10.46 12.84
C TRP A 137 9.04 -11.93 13.03
N SER A 138 8.51 -12.53 14.11
CA SER A 138 8.47 -13.99 14.29
C SER A 138 7.05 -14.47 14.05
N ALA A 139 6.86 -15.22 12.97
CA ALA A 139 5.55 -15.64 12.46
C ALA A 139 5.25 -17.10 12.70
N GLN A 140 3.97 -17.42 12.75
CA GLN A 140 3.45 -18.78 12.83
C GLN A 140 2.22 -18.95 11.94
N THR A 141 2.10 -20.10 11.29
CA THR A 141 0.86 -20.56 10.66
C THR A 141 -0.09 -21.08 11.73
N ASP A 142 -1.17 -20.37 12.00
CA ASP A 142 -2.14 -20.73 13.05
C ASP A 142 -3.16 -21.74 12.57
N ASN A 143 -3.67 -21.54 11.34
CA ASN A 143 -4.75 -22.35 10.79
C ASN A 143 -4.71 -22.40 9.26
N ILE A 144 -5.17 -23.55 8.72
CA ILE A 144 -5.42 -23.73 7.29
C ILE A 144 -6.87 -24.24 7.16
N TYR A 145 -7.70 -23.45 6.48
CA TYR A 145 -9.10 -23.81 6.29
C TYR A 145 -9.65 -23.22 5.00
N ASN A 146 -10.32 -24.05 4.22
CA ASN A 146 -11.05 -23.65 2.99
C ASN A 146 -10.21 -22.84 1.99
N GLY A 147 -8.94 -23.30 1.74
CA GLY A 147 -8.02 -22.63 0.82
C GLY A 147 -7.46 -21.30 1.34
N GLU A 148 -7.62 -21.01 2.64
CA GLU A 148 -7.05 -19.85 3.31
C GLU A 148 -6.10 -20.28 4.43
N VAL A 149 -5.03 -19.50 4.60
CA VAL A 149 -4.03 -19.66 5.65
C VAL A 149 -4.06 -18.44 6.54
N THR A 150 -4.25 -18.65 7.85
CA THR A 150 -4.14 -17.59 8.85
C THR A 150 -2.76 -17.62 9.47
N VAL A 151 -2.11 -16.48 9.51
CA VAL A 151 -0.78 -16.28 10.08
C VAL A 151 -0.84 -15.17 11.11
N SER A 152 -0.24 -15.41 12.27
CA SER A 152 0.08 -14.39 13.26
C SER A 152 1.58 -14.21 13.37
N ALA A 153 2.02 -12.97 13.55
CA ALA A 153 3.42 -12.64 13.78
C ALA A 153 3.54 -11.59 14.90
N THR A 154 4.64 -11.65 15.62
CA THR A 154 4.94 -10.69 16.71
C THR A 154 6.35 -10.14 16.54
N SER A 155 6.54 -8.86 16.88
CA SER A 155 7.86 -8.24 16.95
C SER A 155 8.40 -8.25 18.39
N SER A 156 9.70 -8.00 18.54
CA SER A 156 10.34 -7.84 19.84
C SER A 156 9.75 -6.70 20.67
N ASP A 157 9.18 -5.69 20.03
CA ASP A 157 8.61 -4.49 20.63
C ASP A 157 7.13 -4.65 21.00
N GLY A 158 6.57 -5.87 20.80
CA GLY A 158 5.21 -6.20 21.18
C GLY A 158 4.15 -5.86 20.12
N HIS A 159 4.55 -5.42 18.93
CA HIS A 159 3.63 -5.25 17.81
C HIS A 159 3.14 -6.61 17.30
N THR A 160 1.94 -6.63 16.70
CA THR A 160 1.39 -7.83 16.04
C THR A 160 1.13 -7.56 14.56
N LEU A 161 1.33 -8.59 13.74
CA LEU A 161 1.00 -8.59 12.32
C LEU A 161 0.21 -9.85 12.02
N ASP A 162 -1.09 -9.69 11.78
CA ASP A 162 -2.00 -10.76 11.44
C ASP A 162 -2.39 -10.68 9.98
N TYR A 163 -2.32 -11.80 9.24
CA TYR A 163 -2.78 -11.81 7.87
C TYR A 163 -3.41 -13.14 7.45
N VAL A 164 -4.22 -13.06 6.40
CA VAL A 164 -4.82 -14.21 5.73
C VAL A 164 -4.30 -14.26 4.30
N PHE A 165 -3.60 -15.34 3.94
CA PHE A 165 -3.29 -15.69 2.56
C PHE A 165 -4.45 -16.50 1.98
N SER A 166 -4.86 -16.23 0.75
CA SER A 166 -5.90 -16.99 0.05
C SER A 166 -5.34 -17.63 -1.21
N GLY A 167 -5.34 -18.94 -1.28
CA GLY A 167 -4.89 -19.68 -2.47
C GLY A 167 -5.72 -19.36 -3.71
N ARG A 168 -7.03 -19.17 -3.54
CA ARG A 168 -7.93 -18.76 -4.63
C ARG A 168 -7.57 -17.38 -5.20
N GLN A 169 -7.15 -16.45 -4.34
CA GLN A 169 -6.73 -15.11 -4.76
C GLN A 169 -5.26 -15.09 -5.17
N GLY A 170 -4.48 -16.10 -4.78
CA GLY A 170 -3.05 -16.21 -5.02
C GLY A 170 -2.25 -15.11 -4.30
N PHE A 171 -2.83 -14.47 -3.27
CA PHE A 171 -2.19 -13.41 -2.51
C PHE A 171 -2.90 -13.15 -1.18
N ILE A 172 -2.50 -12.07 -0.47
CA ILE A 172 -3.10 -11.66 0.80
C ILE A 172 -4.55 -11.24 0.59
N LYS A 173 -5.44 -11.75 1.46
CA LYS A 173 -6.83 -11.34 1.56
C LYS A 173 -7.02 -10.19 2.55
N THR A 174 -6.39 -10.30 3.72
CA THR A 174 -6.38 -9.28 4.77
C THR A 174 -5.01 -9.24 5.45
N LEU A 175 -4.59 -8.05 5.87
CA LEU A 175 -3.42 -7.85 6.72
C LEU A 175 -3.74 -6.75 7.72
N THR A 176 -3.38 -6.95 8.99
CA THR A 176 -3.49 -5.93 10.04
C THR A 176 -2.19 -5.89 10.82
N TRP A 177 -1.59 -4.71 10.91
CA TRP A 177 -0.47 -4.42 11.79
C TRP A 177 -0.96 -3.57 12.94
N THR A 178 -0.85 -4.10 14.16
CA THR A 178 -1.28 -3.44 15.40
C THR A 178 -0.06 -3.14 16.26
N THR A 179 0.00 -1.95 16.84
CA THR A 179 1.07 -1.55 17.78
C THR A 179 0.91 -2.28 19.12
N ASP A 180 1.92 -2.20 19.98
CA ASP A 180 1.89 -2.70 21.35
C ASP A 180 0.81 -2.03 22.22
N GLU A 181 0.37 -0.82 21.87
CA GLU A 181 -0.75 -0.10 22.49
C GLU A 181 -2.12 -0.57 21.99
N GLY A 182 -2.17 -1.48 21.03
CA GLY A 182 -3.41 -2.00 20.46
C GLY A 182 -4.05 -1.09 19.39
N ILE A 183 -3.26 -0.21 18.79
CA ILE A 183 -3.72 0.68 17.70
C ILE A 183 -3.39 0.02 16.36
N ASP A 184 -4.37 -0.12 15.48
CA ASP A 184 -4.15 -0.58 14.11
C ASP A 184 -3.35 0.47 13.33
N ASN A 185 -2.07 0.20 13.08
CA ASN A 185 -1.17 1.09 12.33
C ASN A 185 -1.34 0.94 10.81
N LEU A 186 -1.70 -0.25 10.36
CA LEU A 186 -2.07 -0.51 8.97
C LEU A 186 -3.13 -1.61 8.91
N ARG A 187 -4.20 -1.39 8.17
CA ARG A 187 -5.13 -2.43 7.75
C ARG A 187 -5.21 -2.46 6.23
N MET A 188 -5.04 -3.64 5.66
CA MET A 188 -5.12 -3.90 4.23
C MET A 188 -6.19 -4.95 3.96
N THR A 189 -7.10 -4.68 3.04
CA THR A 189 -8.21 -5.58 2.69
C THR A 189 -8.35 -5.71 1.18
N LEU A 190 -8.37 -6.93 0.67
CA LEU A 190 -8.61 -7.23 -0.73
C LEU A 190 -10.09 -7.03 -1.08
N ASN A 191 -10.37 -6.17 -2.05
CA ASN A 191 -11.71 -5.91 -2.56
C ASN A 191 -12.03 -6.72 -3.82
N LEU A 192 -11.03 -6.86 -4.71
CA LEU A 192 -11.20 -7.53 -6.00
C LEU A 192 -9.87 -8.15 -6.46
N LYS A 193 -9.93 -9.38 -6.98
CA LYS A 193 -8.87 -10.00 -7.79
C LYS A 193 -9.39 -10.21 -9.19
N ASP A 194 -8.58 -9.84 -10.19
CA ASP A 194 -8.90 -10.05 -11.59
C ASP A 194 -7.62 -10.35 -12.39
N THR A 195 -7.74 -10.65 -13.68
CA THR A 195 -6.63 -10.97 -14.58
C THR A 195 -6.76 -10.19 -15.89
N GLY A 196 -5.68 -10.13 -16.66
CA GLY A 196 -5.71 -9.49 -17.98
C GLY A 196 -5.84 -7.98 -17.92
N TYR A 197 -5.26 -7.33 -16.90
CA TYR A 197 -5.15 -5.88 -16.88
C TYR A 197 -4.44 -5.39 -18.15
N SER A 198 -4.98 -4.34 -18.74
CA SER A 198 -4.42 -3.67 -19.91
C SER A 198 -4.43 -2.16 -19.65
N GLY A 199 -3.26 -1.53 -19.72
CA GLY A 199 -3.06 -0.12 -19.46
C GLY A 199 -1.69 0.17 -18.86
N ASP A 200 -1.49 1.39 -18.43
CA ASP A 200 -0.21 1.80 -17.84
C ASP A 200 -0.11 1.32 -16.38
N VAL A 201 1.10 0.93 -15.99
CA VAL A 201 1.47 0.50 -14.64
C VAL A 201 2.71 1.27 -14.22
N PHE A 202 2.74 1.75 -12.99
CA PHE A 202 3.79 2.59 -12.44
C PHE A 202 4.36 1.99 -11.16
N PHE A 203 5.66 2.14 -10.98
CA PHE A 203 6.36 1.83 -9.75
C PHE A 203 7.35 2.95 -9.44
N TYR A 204 7.24 3.51 -8.24
CA TYR A 204 8.11 4.53 -7.70
C TYR A 204 8.93 3.89 -6.56
N ARG A 205 10.21 3.62 -6.83
CA ARG A 205 11.13 3.18 -5.77
C ARG A 205 11.62 4.40 -5.02
N ALA A 206 11.10 4.58 -3.82
CA ALA A 206 11.32 5.78 -3.04
C ALA A 206 12.35 5.58 -1.91
N GLY A 207 12.88 6.70 -1.44
CA GLY A 207 13.66 6.83 -0.22
C GLY A 207 13.29 8.13 0.47
N ASP A 208 13.03 8.07 1.77
CA ASP A 208 12.61 9.22 2.57
C ASP A 208 13.75 10.25 2.66
N LEU A 209 13.43 11.51 2.42
CA LEU A 209 14.33 12.64 2.51
C LEU A 209 13.93 13.61 3.62
N HIS A 210 12.62 13.73 3.90
CA HIS A 210 12.08 14.63 4.89
C HIS A 210 10.72 14.15 5.37
N ASP A 211 10.48 14.22 6.68
CA ASP A 211 9.21 13.94 7.34
C ASP A 211 9.13 14.76 8.62
N ASN A 212 8.35 15.83 8.60
CA ASN A 212 8.22 16.71 9.78
C ASN A 212 6.84 17.36 9.86
N MET A 213 6.34 17.45 11.11
CA MET A 213 5.13 18.15 11.47
C MET A 213 5.49 19.46 12.15
N TYR A 214 4.97 20.57 11.65
CA TYR A 214 5.19 21.93 12.16
C TYR A 214 3.90 22.42 12.80
N GLU A 215 3.97 22.76 14.10
CA GLU A 215 2.82 23.16 14.92
C GLU A 215 3.05 24.52 15.62
N GLU A 216 4.08 25.27 15.24
CA GLU A 216 4.45 26.47 15.95
C GLU A 216 3.64 27.71 15.54
N ASN A 217 3.31 28.52 16.55
CA ASN A 217 2.54 29.77 16.44
C ASN A 217 3.43 30.96 16.11
N ASP A 218 3.02 31.78 15.15
CA ASP A 218 3.53 33.11 14.84
C ASP A 218 5.05 33.22 14.57
N GLN A 219 5.63 32.13 14.02
CA GLN A 219 7.06 32.09 13.71
C GLN A 219 7.29 31.85 12.21
N GLU A 220 8.42 32.35 11.75
CA GLU A 220 9.01 31.94 10.48
C GLU A 220 9.96 30.76 10.77
N ILE A 221 9.63 29.61 10.21
CA ILE A 221 10.38 28.35 10.40
C ILE A 221 11.27 28.15 9.20
N TYR A 222 12.54 27.82 9.46
CA TYR A 222 13.52 27.44 8.44
C TYR A 222 13.96 26.00 8.72
N ASP A 223 13.82 25.16 7.73
CA ASP A 223 14.28 23.78 7.78
C ASP A 223 14.96 23.41 6.45
N THR A 224 15.63 22.28 6.39
CA THR A 224 16.33 21.83 5.19
C THR A 224 16.26 20.33 5.05
N PHE A 225 16.31 19.83 3.81
CA PHE A 225 16.63 18.45 3.54
C PHE A 225 17.68 18.37 2.41
N PHE A 226 18.35 17.22 2.35
CA PHE A 226 19.40 16.99 1.37
C PHE A 226 18.96 15.95 0.35
N ASP A 227 18.96 16.30 -0.93
CA ASP A 227 18.83 15.36 -2.04
C ASP A 227 20.24 14.83 -2.38
N GLU A 228 20.60 13.69 -1.80
CA GLU A 228 21.89 12.99 -2.07
C GLU A 228 21.81 12.10 -3.31
N GLY A 229 20.63 12.02 -3.96
CA GLY A 229 20.35 11.04 -5.01
C GLY A 229 20.10 9.64 -4.44
N TYR A 230 19.81 8.70 -5.32
CA TYR A 230 19.63 7.30 -4.96
C TYR A 230 20.93 6.63 -4.52
N SER A 231 22.02 7.04 -5.13
CA SER A 231 23.40 6.64 -4.78
C SER A 231 24.38 7.75 -5.13
N SER A 232 25.65 7.59 -4.77
CA SER A 232 26.69 8.58 -5.08
C SER A 232 26.85 8.93 -6.57
N ASN A 233 26.28 8.13 -7.47
CA ASN A 233 26.39 8.30 -8.92
C ASN A 233 25.04 8.31 -9.66
N GLU A 234 23.93 8.21 -8.94
CA GLU A 234 22.58 8.13 -9.53
C GLU A 234 21.64 9.09 -8.78
N ALA A 235 21.20 10.12 -9.47
CA ALA A 235 20.18 11.04 -8.96
C ALA A 235 18.80 10.36 -8.92
N TRP A 236 17.90 10.88 -8.12
CA TRP A 236 16.48 10.54 -8.21
C TRP A 236 15.92 11.06 -9.54
N ASP A 237 14.95 10.34 -10.11
CA ASP A 237 14.22 10.82 -11.30
C ASP A 237 13.32 12.02 -10.96
N THR A 238 12.78 12.01 -9.73
CA THR A 238 11.91 13.07 -9.21
C THR A 238 11.90 13.07 -7.69
N LEU A 239 11.46 14.16 -7.08
CA LEU A 239 11.06 14.20 -5.67
C LEU A 239 9.54 14.19 -5.59
N VAL A 240 8.99 13.38 -4.70
CA VAL A 240 7.56 13.32 -4.40
C VAL A 240 7.33 14.00 -3.06
N TRP A 241 6.32 14.86 -2.96
CA TRP A 241 5.93 15.51 -1.72
C TRP A 241 4.49 15.14 -1.33
N TYR A 242 4.24 15.16 -0.04
CA TYR A 242 2.92 14.99 0.58
C TYR A 242 2.69 16.10 1.61
N LEU A 243 1.48 16.62 1.67
CA LEU A 243 1.06 17.64 2.61
C LEU A 243 -0.26 17.27 3.29
N ASP A 244 -0.28 17.40 4.61
CA ASP A 244 -1.49 17.50 5.42
C ASP A 244 -1.46 18.79 6.21
N VAL A 245 -2.50 19.63 6.05
CA VAL A 245 -2.52 21.00 6.56
C VAL A 245 -3.87 21.29 7.19
N GLU A 246 -3.82 21.88 8.38
CA GLU A 246 -4.97 22.51 9.02
C GLU A 246 -4.59 23.90 9.53
N ILE A 247 -5.35 24.90 9.18
CA ILE A 247 -5.13 26.29 9.58
C ILE A 247 -6.28 26.72 10.50
N ASP A 248 -5.92 27.30 11.64
CA ASP A 248 -6.84 27.81 12.67
C ASP A 248 -7.93 28.69 12.03
N ASP A 249 -9.19 28.44 12.38
CA ASP A 249 -10.37 29.17 11.90
C ASP A 249 -10.58 30.54 12.60
N LYS A 250 -9.76 30.87 13.61
CA LYS A 250 -9.81 32.12 14.40
C LYS A 250 -8.74 33.12 14.00
N GLY A 251 -8.39 33.18 12.72
CA GLY A 251 -7.44 34.17 12.19
C GLY A 251 -6.11 33.55 11.76
N GLY A 252 -6.06 32.24 11.60
CA GLY A 252 -4.86 31.54 11.14
C GLY A 252 -4.48 31.84 9.68
N SER A 253 -3.22 31.66 9.38
CA SER A 253 -2.68 31.66 8.01
C SER A 253 -1.39 30.84 7.93
N GLY A 254 -1.04 30.40 6.72
CA GLY A 254 0.21 29.68 6.51
C GLY A 254 0.78 29.91 5.12
N THR A 255 2.10 29.87 5.00
CA THR A 255 2.80 29.78 3.71
C THR A 255 3.90 28.75 3.81
N LEU A 256 4.10 27.98 2.75
CA LEU A 256 5.19 27.01 2.61
C LEU A 256 5.91 27.26 1.28
N THR A 257 7.23 27.26 1.32
CA THR A 257 8.06 27.28 0.12
C THR A 257 9.19 26.27 0.27
N ILE A 258 9.38 25.40 -0.73
CA ILE A 258 10.60 24.60 -0.90
C ILE A 258 11.44 25.29 -1.97
N SER A 259 12.68 25.65 -1.65
CA SER A 259 13.61 26.33 -2.54
C SER A 259 14.86 25.49 -2.74
N ASP A 260 15.29 25.32 -4.00
CA ASP A 260 16.58 24.79 -4.34
C ASP A 260 17.67 25.84 -4.05
N GLN A 261 18.66 25.46 -3.26
CA GLN A 261 19.73 26.39 -2.83
C GLN A 261 20.81 26.55 -3.92
N GLN A 262 20.85 25.71 -4.94
CA GLN A 262 21.85 25.83 -6.02
C GLN A 262 21.47 26.88 -7.05
N ASP A 263 20.21 26.94 -7.49
CA ASP A 263 19.77 27.84 -8.54
C ASP A 263 18.72 28.87 -8.06
N GLY A 264 18.30 28.80 -6.80
CA GLY A 264 17.35 29.72 -6.20
C GLY A 264 15.91 29.57 -6.69
N THR A 265 15.59 28.49 -7.41
CA THR A 265 14.20 28.21 -7.84
C THR A 265 13.36 27.73 -6.64
N SER A 266 12.04 27.96 -6.72
CA SER A 266 11.09 27.51 -5.70
C SER A 266 10.05 26.61 -6.36
N PRO A 267 10.36 25.29 -6.50
CA PRO A 267 9.50 24.36 -7.22
C PRO A 267 8.17 24.05 -6.49
N LEU A 268 8.09 24.29 -5.19
CA LEU A 268 6.84 24.19 -4.43
C LEU A 268 6.60 25.48 -3.65
N SER A 269 5.41 26.04 -3.82
CA SER A 269 4.93 27.18 -3.02
C SER A 269 3.44 27.00 -2.76
N ARG A 270 3.04 27.18 -1.49
CA ARG A 270 1.65 27.11 -1.01
C ARG A 270 1.36 28.29 -0.09
N ALA A 271 0.09 28.69 -0.07
CA ALA A 271 -0.42 29.69 0.87
C ALA A 271 -1.84 29.32 1.29
N TRP A 272 -2.10 29.39 2.58
CA TRP A 272 -3.38 29.06 3.17
C TRP A 272 -3.92 30.22 3.99
N GLY A 273 -5.21 30.47 3.88
CA GLY A 273 -5.93 31.44 4.69
C GLY A 273 -6.64 30.79 5.88
N ASN A 274 -7.33 31.63 6.62
CA ASN A 274 -8.08 31.27 7.81
C ASN A 274 -9.03 30.08 7.59
N GLY A 275 -8.93 29.05 8.43
CA GLY A 275 -9.75 27.83 8.38
C GLY A 275 -9.50 26.94 7.17
N ALA A 276 -8.39 27.15 6.42
CA ALA A 276 -8.06 26.30 5.29
C ALA A 276 -7.61 24.92 5.76
N THR A 277 -8.01 23.90 4.99
CA THR A 277 -7.54 22.51 5.14
C THR A 277 -7.06 21.98 3.80
N GLU A 278 -5.94 21.25 3.80
CA GLU A 278 -5.40 20.58 2.64
C GLU A 278 -4.99 19.17 3.09
N LYS A 279 -5.89 18.18 2.94
CA LYS A 279 -5.67 16.82 3.45
C LYS A 279 -5.16 15.91 2.37
N GLY A 280 -3.96 15.36 2.60
CA GLY A 280 -3.37 14.33 1.77
C GLY A 280 -3.07 14.79 0.34
N SER A 281 -2.77 16.07 0.12
CA SER A 281 -2.31 16.53 -1.19
C SER A 281 -0.89 16.05 -1.44
N PHE A 282 -0.59 15.71 -2.68
CA PHE A 282 0.72 15.21 -3.10
C PHE A 282 1.05 15.70 -4.52
N GLY A 283 2.29 15.53 -4.90
CA GLY A 283 2.76 15.84 -6.25
C GLY A 283 4.25 15.66 -6.38
N THR A 284 4.80 16.09 -7.51
CA THR A 284 6.22 15.96 -7.80
C THR A 284 6.90 17.31 -7.99
N ILE A 285 8.19 17.35 -7.66
CA ILE A 285 9.09 18.45 -8.02
C ILE A 285 10.36 17.85 -8.62
N PRO A 286 11.09 18.59 -9.48
CA PRO A 286 12.34 18.11 -10.05
C PRO A 286 13.35 17.73 -8.96
N SER A 287 13.99 16.57 -9.09
CA SER A 287 15.15 16.23 -8.28
C SER A 287 16.35 17.06 -8.76
N LYS A 288 17.06 17.61 -7.80
CA LYS A 288 18.33 18.30 -8.00
C LYS A 288 19.20 18.03 -6.80
N THR A 289 20.26 17.26 -7.03
CA THR A 289 21.20 16.91 -5.96
C THR A 289 21.68 18.15 -5.22
N GLY A 290 21.54 18.15 -3.89
CA GLY A 290 21.96 19.26 -3.04
C GLY A 290 20.99 19.62 -1.95
N GLU A 291 21.20 20.79 -1.35
CA GLU A 291 20.38 21.29 -0.25
C GLU A 291 19.11 21.96 -0.76
N HIS A 292 17.98 21.55 -0.22
CA HIS A 292 16.68 22.21 -0.36
C HIS A 292 16.30 22.88 0.94
N ARG A 293 15.89 24.14 0.86
CA ARG A 293 15.41 24.92 2.03
C ARG A 293 13.89 24.93 2.05
N ILE A 294 13.36 24.63 3.23
CA ILE A 294 11.95 24.82 3.57
C ILE A 294 11.82 26.15 4.30
N THR A 295 10.94 27.02 3.84
CA THR A 295 10.54 28.23 4.57
C THR A 295 9.04 28.12 4.82
N LEU A 296 8.64 28.13 6.08
CA LEU A 296 7.26 28.04 6.51
C LEU A 296 6.93 29.22 7.42
N THR A 297 5.81 29.90 7.17
CA THR A 297 5.19 30.78 8.16
C THR A 297 3.89 30.15 8.58
N LEU A 298 3.61 30.10 9.87
CA LEU A 298 2.41 29.48 10.42
C LEU A 298 1.84 30.36 11.52
N GLN A 299 0.56 30.71 11.44
CA GLN A 299 -0.16 31.51 12.41
C GLN A 299 -1.44 30.81 12.82
N GLY A 300 -1.81 30.97 14.09
CA GLY A 300 -3.00 30.33 14.68
C GLY A 300 -2.67 29.18 15.61
N GLU A 301 -3.34 29.13 16.75
CA GLU A 301 -3.03 28.25 17.89
C GLU A 301 -3.15 26.75 17.55
N THR A 302 -4.04 26.41 16.61
CA THR A 302 -4.29 25.04 16.20
C THR A 302 -3.81 24.73 14.78
N SER A 303 -3.04 25.65 14.19
CA SER A 303 -2.50 25.46 12.84
C SER A 303 -1.36 24.45 12.84
N PHE A 304 -1.38 23.53 11.86
CA PHE A 304 -0.24 22.64 11.61
C PHE A 304 0.01 22.42 10.10
N VAL A 305 1.22 22.03 9.77
CA VAL A 305 1.62 21.57 8.45
C VAL A 305 2.48 20.32 8.62
N HIS A 306 2.03 19.20 8.11
CA HIS A 306 2.83 17.98 7.96
C HIS A 306 3.34 17.89 6.53
N LEU A 307 4.66 17.93 6.38
CA LEU A 307 5.35 17.83 5.10
C LEU A 307 6.20 16.56 5.06
N LYS A 308 5.95 15.70 4.06
CA LYS A 308 6.86 14.60 3.72
C LYS A 308 7.44 14.84 2.32
N VAL A 309 8.71 14.47 2.13
CA VAL A 309 9.39 14.48 0.83
C VAL A 309 10.18 13.18 0.68
N ALA A 310 10.01 12.51 -0.44
CA ALA A 310 10.77 11.33 -0.81
C ALA A 310 11.41 11.49 -2.19
N GLY A 311 12.64 11.01 -2.34
CA GLY A 311 13.25 10.85 -3.65
C GLY A 311 12.71 9.57 -4.32
N ALA A 312 12.46 9.58 -5.62
CA ALA A 312 11.92 8.43 -6.32
C ALA A 312 12.63 8.11 -7.63
N LEU A 313 12.91 6.81 -7.86
CA LEU A 313 13.23 6.23 -9.16
C LEU A 313 11.93 5.70 -9.78
N VAL A 314 11.65 6.11 -11.01
CA VAL A 314 10.40 5.82 -11.69
C VAL A 314 10.57 4.68 -12.70
N ARG A 315 9.64 3.74 -12.69
CA ARG A 315 9.49 2.71 -13.72
C ARG A 315 8.04 2.69 -14.18
N SER A 316 7.85 2.48 -15.48
CA SER A 316 6.52 2.34 -16.05
C SER A 316 6.49 1.25 -17.13
N TRP A 317 5.33 0.62 -17.27
CA TRP A 317 5.03 -0.38 -18.29
C TRP A 317 3.67 -0.07 -18.91
N THR A 318 3.48 -0.42 -20.18
CA THR A 318 2.18 -0.42 -20.85
C THR A 318 1.86 -1.87 -21.22
N LEU A 319 0.79 -2.44 -20.65
CA LEU A 319 0.36 -3.83 -20.83
C LEU A 319 -0.74 -3.98 -21.87
#